data_e4349d7e77b635a590cf2c0aca66b75b
#
_entry.id   e4349d7e77b635a590cf2c0aca66b75b
#
_cell.length_a   1.000
_cell.length_b   1.000
_cell.length_c   1.000
_cell.angle_alpha   90.00
_cell.angle_beta   90.00
_cell.angle_gamma   90.00
#
_symmetry.space_group_name_H-M   'P 1'
#
loop_
_entity.id
_entity.type
_entity.pdbx_description
1 polymer ?
#
loop_
_entity_poly.entity_id
_entity_poly.type
_entity_poly.pdbx_seq_one_letter_code
_entity_poly.pdbx_strand_id
1 'polypeptide(L)'
;MKMTESQKVAAAAWRIRRYALQMGAVQGQGYIGQALGYADVLATAFSHAMTYRPEDPEWEGRDRFLLSHGHYAIAYYAALLEAGIIPEAELETYGSDDSRLPMSGMATYTPGMEMSGGSLGQGLSIAVGMALGLRQKQSKAWVYNSMSDGELDEGSTWEAAMSAAHYGLSNLINLVDVNKQQADGDSRKILGFEPLQDKWAAFGWYVQRVDGNDLPAVMAAFDNAKSYSGNQPRVILCDTLMGKGVPFLETRDKNHFIRVDADEWQKAIAVLDANKPEGVL
;
A
#
# COMPACT_ATOMS: atom_id res chain seq x y z
N MET A 1 -25.67 -16.76 2.10
CA MET A 1 -24.43 -17.57 2.25
C MET A 1 -23.38 -16.70 2.91
N LYS A 2 -22.58 -17.19 3.87
CA LYS A 2 -21.49 -16.38 4.43
C LYS A 2 -20.39 -16.23 3.36
N MET A 3 -19.89 -15.02 3.17
CA MET A 3 -18.76 -14.75 2.25
C MET A 3 -17.52 -15.55 2.69
N THR A 4 -16.79 -16.11 1.72
CA THR A 4 -15.46 -16.68 1.94
C THR A 4 -14.47 -15.58 2.30
N GLU A 5 -13.32 -15.93 2.83
CA GLU A 5 -12.27 -14.95 3.17
C GLU A 5 -11.80 -14.18 1.93
N SER A 6 -11.53 -14.88 0.83
CA SER A 6 -11.18 -14.25 -0.46
C SER A 6 -12.27 -13.28 -0.96
N GLN A 7 -13.56 -13.62 -0.81
CA GLN A 7 -14.65 -12.71 -1.17
C GLN A 7 -14.69 -11.46 -0.29
N LYS A 8 -14.36 -11.57 1.01
CA LYS A 8 -14.26 -10.41 1.91
C LYS A 8 -13.14 -9.48 1.50
N VAL A 9 -11.96 -10.03 1.18
CA VAL A 9 -10.81 -9.23 0.73
C VAL A 9 -11.08 -8.59 -0.63
N ALA A 10 -11.75 -9.29 -1.56
CA ALA A 10 -12.17 -8.71 -2.84
C ALA A 10 -13.17 -7.56 -2.65
N ALA A 11 -14.11 -7.71 -1.72
CA ALA A 11 -15.05 -6.66 -1.36
C ALA A 11 -14.33 -5.44 -0.76
N ALA A 12 -13.35 -5.66 0.11
CA ALA A 12 -12.51 -4.62 0.69
C ALA A 12 -11.70 -3.89 -0.40
N ALA A 13 -11.08 -4.61 -1.32
CA ALA A 13 -10.33 -4.02 -2.43
C ALA A 13 -11.23 -3.13 -3.32
N TRP A 14 -12.46 -3.58 -3.57
CA TRP A 14 -13.43 -2.77 -4.32
C TRP A 14 -13.81 -1.50 -3.55
N ARG A 15 -14.10 -1.57 -2.23
CA ARG A 15 -14.42 -0.38 -1.42
C ARG A 15 -13.24 0.57 -1.30
N ILE A 16 -12.01 0.08 -1.15
CA ILE A 16 -10.79 0.90 -1.15
C ILE A 16 -10.69 1.70 -2.46
N ARG A 17 -10.88 1.06 -3.62
CA ARG A 17 -10.93 1.74 -4.92
C ARG A 17 -12.01 2.82 -4.96
N ARG A 18 -13.20 2.48 -4.46
CA ARG A 18 -14.33 3.39 -4.45
C ARG A 18 -14.10 4.62 -3.56
N TYR A 19 -13.58 4.41 -2.35
CA TYR A 19 -13.22 5.51 -1.44
C TYR A 19 -12.13 6.40 -2.04
N ALA A 20 -11.12 5.82 -2.68
CA ALA A 20 -10.08 6.59 -3.35
C ALA A 20 -10.65 7.48 -4.47
N LEU A 21 -11.57 6.96 -5.30
CA LEU A 21 -12.25 7.74 -6.33
C LEU A 21 -13.10 8.87 -5.75
N GLN A 22 -13.82 8.61 -4.63
CA GLN A 22 -14.63 9.61 -3.95
C GLN A 22 -13.76 10.74 -3.38
N MET A 23 -12.65 10.41 -2.68
CA MET A 23 -11.69 11.41 -2.19
C MET A 23 -11.06 12.20 -3.34
N GLY A 24 -10.72 11.52 -4.44
CA GLY A 24 -10.23 12.19 -5.66
C GLY A 24 -11.23 13.17 -6.23
N ALA A 25 -12.52 12.81 -6.25
CA ALA A 25 -13.58 13.69 -6.72
C ALA A 25 -13.77 14.92 -5.83
N VAL A 26 -13.59 14.79 -4.51
CA VAL A 26 -13.66 15.93 -3.55
C VAL A 26 -12.62 17.00 -3.92
N GLN A 27 -11.40 16.62 -4.25
CA GLN A 27 -10.31 17.54 -4.59
C GLN A 27 -10.16 17.82 -6.09
N GLY A 28 -10.89 17.08 -6.96
CA GLY A 28 -10.71 17.13 -8.41
C GLY A 28 -9.34 16.62 -8.89
N GLN A 29 -8.54 16.02 -8.00
CA GLN A 29 -7.18 15.57 -8.29
C GLN A 29 -6.67 14.54 -7.29
N GLY A 30 -5.63 13.78 -7.68
CA GLY A 30 -4.95 12.85 -6.77
C GLY A 30 -4.09 11.80 -7.48
N TYR A 31 -3.38 11.02 -6.68
CA TYR A 31 -2.61 9.85 -7.11
C TYR A 31 -3.52 8.62 -7.26
N ILE A 32 -4.50 8.74 -8.14
CA ILE A 32 -5.59 7.76 -8.28
C ILE A 32 -5.15 6.51 -9.03
N GLY A 33 -4.30 6.63 -10.02
CA GLY A 33 -3.79 5.47 -10.76
C GLY A 33 -3.19 4.42 -9.82
N GLN A 34 -2.33 4.87 -8.94
CA GLN A 34 -1.70 4.03 -7.91
C GLN A 34 -2.72 3.52 -6.90
N ALA A 35 -3.63 4.38 -6.44
CA ALA A 35 -4.63 3.98 -5.44
C ALA A 35 -5.53 2.84 -5.95
N LEU A 36 -5.93 2.90 -7.21
CA LEU A 36 -6.70 1.83 -7.84
C LEU A 36 -5.87 0.57 -8.08
N GLY A 37 -4.61 0.73 -8.53
CA GLY A 37 -3.70 -0.38 -8.79
C GLY A 37 -3.31 -1.15 -7.53
N TYR A 38 -3.04 -0.44 -6.44
CA TYR A 38 -2.50 -1.00 -5.20
C TYR A 38 -3.58 -1.47 -4.20
N ALA A 39 -4.86 -1.30 -4.52
CA ALA A 39 -5.98 -1.60 -3.63
C ALA A 39 -6.05 -3.08 -3.20
N ASP A 40 -5.68 -4.03 -4.06
CA ASP A 40 -5.68 -5.47 -3.73
C ASP A 40 -4.62 -5.79 -2.67
N VAL A 41 -3.45 -5.16 -2.73
CA VAL A 41 -2.37 -5.32 -1.75
C VAL A 41 -2.78 -4.73 -0.40
N LEU A 42 -3.35 -3.51 -0.37
CA LEU A 42 -3.84 -2.89 0.85
C LEU A 42 -5.00 -3.66 1.47
N ALA A 43 -5.96 -4.11 0.67
CA ALA A 43 -7.06 -4.95 1.14
C ALA A 43 -6.55 -6.24 1.78
N THR A 44 -5.57 -6.90 1.15
CA THR A 44 -4.94 -8.10 1.71
C THR A 44 -4.23 -7.79 3.02
N ALA A 45 -3.47 -6.70 3.09
CA ALA A 45 -2.79 -6.29 4.31
C ALA A 45 -3.78 -6.10 5.47
N PHE A 46 -4.80 -5.24 5.29
CA PHE A 46 -5.71 -4.85 6.37
C PHE A 46 -6.83 -5.86 6.65
N SER A 47 -7.32 -6.61 5.64
CA SER A 47 -8.45 -7.52 5.84
C SER A 47 -8.06 -8.99 6.02
N HIS A 48 -6.76 -9.35 5.79
CA HIS A 48 -6.30 -10.73 5.88
C HIS A 48 -5.04 -10.90 6.74
N ALA A 49 -4.01 -10.06 6.53
CA ALA A 49 -2.68 -10.35 7.05
C ALA A 49 -2.37 -9.70 8.40
N MET A 50 -2.80 -8.46 8.63
CA MET A 50 -2.43 -7.65 9.78
C MET A 50 -3.30 -7.91 11.01
N THR A 51 -2.70 -7.77 12.17
CA THR A 51 -3.37 -7.75 13.48
C THR A 51 -3.42 -6.32 14.00
N TYR A 52 -4.62 -5.77 14.14
CA TYR A 52 -4.86 -4.42 14.67
C TYR A 52 -6.22 -4.33 15.36
N ARG A 53 -6.52 -3.21 15.99
CA ARG A 53 -7.81 -2.89 16.62
C ARG A 53 -8.31 -1.57 16.09
N PRO A 54 -9.41 -1.53 15.33
CA PRO A 54 -9.94 -0.26 14.81
C PRO A 54 -10.27 0.76 15.89
N GLU A 55 -10.80 0.28 17.03
CA GLU A 55 -11.18 1.08 18.19
C GLU A 55 -10.00 1.57 19.03
N ASP A 56 -8.81 1.00 18.84
CA ASP A 56 -7.58 1.35 19.54
C ASP A 56 -6.38 1.29 18.56
N PRO A 57 -6.26 2.27 17.64
CA PRO A 57 -5.21 2.27 16.62
C PRO A 57 -3.79 2.40 17.21
N GLU A 58 -3.66 2.79 18.47
CA GLU A 58 -2.38 2.87 19.18
C GLU A 58 -2.06 1.62 20.01
N TRP A 59 -2.91 0.59 19.97
CA TRP A 59 -2.68 -0.63 20.72
C TRP A 59 -1.26 -1.18 20.50
N GLU A 60 -0.50 -1.36 21.56
CA GLU A 60 0.93 -1.71 21.48
C GLU A 60 1.17 -3.08 20.80
N GLY A 61 0.22 -4.01 20.89
CA GLY A 61 0.31 -5.34 20.28
C GLY A 61 -0.02 -5.38 18.78
N ARG A 62 -0.35 -4.24 18.15
CA ARG A 62 -0.68 -4.18 16.74
C ARG A 62 0.52 -4.44 15.84
N ASP A 63 0.29 -4.93 14.64
CA ASP A 63 1.25 -4.84 13.55
C ASP A 63 1.43 -3.38 13.13
N ARG A 64 2.56 -3.05 12.54
CA ARG A 64 2.91 -1.69 12.09
C ARG A 64 2.90 -1.65 10.57
N PHE A 65 2.19 -0.67 9.99
CA PHE A 65 2.21 -0.45 8.54
C PHE A 65 2.77 0.94 8.24
N LEU A 66 3.93 0.98 7.59
CA LEU A 66 4.61 2.21 7.20
C LEU A 66 4.33 2.51 5.72
N LEU A 67 3.78 3.67 5.45
CA LEU A 67 3.58 4.17 4.10
C LEU A 67 4.79 5.04 3.71
N SER A 68 5.82 4.45 3.12
CA SER A 68 7.03 5.18 2.71
C SER A 68 6.75 6.17 1.57
N HIS A 69 6.01 5.73 0.57
CA HIS A 69 5.55 6.52 -0.57
C HIS A 69 4.34 7.40 -0.17
N GLY A 70 4.60 8.48 0.57
CA GLY A 70 3.56 9.32 1.16
C GLY A 70 2.53 9.91 0.19
N HIS A 71 2.83 9.98 -1.10
CA HIS A 71 1.88 10.35 -2.15
C HIS A 71 0.76 9.31 -2.37
N TYR A 72 0.91 8.06 -1.89
CA TYR A 72 -0.17 7.08 -1.84
C TYR A 72 -1.13 7.32 -0.67
N ALA A 73 -1.06 8.45 0.01
CA ALA A 73 -1.92 8.75 1.16
C ALA A 73 -3.40 8.48 0.89
N ILE A 74 -3.91 8.87 -0.29
CA ILE A 74 -5.30 8.62 -0.69
C ILE A 74 -5.65 7.12 -0.69
N ALA A 75 -4.75 6.25 -1.16
CA ALA A 75 -4.93 4.79 -1.13
C ALA A 75 -4.94 4.27 0.30
N TYR A 76 -4.03 4.77 1.12
CA TYR A 76 -3.88 4.36 2.50
C TYR A 76 -5.07 4.82 3.36
N TYR A 77 -5.54 6.04 3.18
CA TYR A 77 -6.76 6.53 3.85
C TYR A 77 -7.98 5.69 3.46
N ALA A 78 -8.10 5.32 2.19
CA ALA A 78 -9.15 4.40 1.75
C ALA A 78 -9.09 3.04 2.47
N ALA A 79 -7.88 2.53 2.72
CA ALA A 79 -7.69 1.31 3.51
C ALA A 79 -8.01 1.51 5.00
N LEU A 80 -7.66 2.66 5.58
CA LEU A 80 -8.00 2.99 6.98
C LEU A 80 -9.51 3.20 7.18
N LEU A 81 -10.21 3.77 6.19
CA LEU A 81 -11.67 3.86 6.16
C LEU A 81 -12.29 2.47 6.12
N GLU A 82 -11.82 1.60 5.21
CA GLU A 82 -12.28 0.20 5.11
C GLU A 82 -12.02 -0.59 6.39
N ALA A 83 -10.88 -0.36 7.03
CA ALA A 83 -10.51 -0.98 8.30
C ALA A 83 -11.31 -0.45 9.51
N GLY A 84 -12.10 0.61 9.35
CA GLY A 84 -12.85 1.24 10.43
C GLY A 84 -11.99 2.03 11.44
N ILE A 85 -10.74 2.33 11.09
CA ILE A 85 -9.83 3.16 11.90
C ILE A 85 -10.18 4.64 11.75
N ILE A 86 -10.57 5.05 10.55
CA ILE A 86 -11.07 6.40 10.26
C ILE A 86 -12.57 6.30 9.97
N PRO A 87 -13.42 7.15 10.56
CA PRO A 87 -14.85 7.20 10.24
C PRO A 87 -15.08 7.59 8.77
N GLU A 88 -16.02 6.93 8.11
CA GLU A 88 -16.36 7.21 6.70
C GLU A 88 -16.82 8.67 6.49
N ALA A 89 -17.39 9.30 7.51
CA ALA A 89 -17.78 10.71 7.46
C ALA A 89 -16.62 11.70 7.19
N GLU A 90 -15.36 11.25 7.41
CA GLU A 90 -14.18 12.08 7.14
C GLU A 90 -13.73 12.03 5.68
N LEU A 91 -14.24 11.11 4.88
CA LEU A 91 -13.87 10.95 3.47
C LEU A 91 -13.96 12.27 2.69
N GLU A 92 -15.03 13.04 2.91
CA GLU A 92 -15.28 14.30 2.21
C GLU A 92 -14.38 15.45 2.69
N THR A 93 -13.61 15.25 3.77
CA THR A 93 -12.65 16.25 4.26
C THR A 93 -11.26 16.10 3.63
N TYR A 94 -11.03 15.07 2.80
CA TYR A 94 -9.74 14.82 2.18
C TYR A 94 -9.14 16.07 1.53
N GLY A 95 -7.92 16.44 1.94
CA GLY A 95 -7.20 17.58 1.40
C GLY A 95 -7.76 18.96 1.78
N SER A 96 -8.77 19.05 2.63
CA SER A 96 -9.30 20.32 3.15
C SER A 96 -8.42 20.86 4.29
N ASP A 97 -8.55 22.16 4.56
CA ASP A 97 -7.92 22.78 5.73
C ASP A 97 -8.43 22.09 7.01
N ASP A 98 -7.54 21.92 7.98
CA ASP A 98 -7.80 21.26 9.27
C ASP A 98 -8.26 19.80 9.20
N SER A 99 -8.24 19.16 8.02
CA SER A 99 -8.55 17.74 7.85
C SER A 99 -7.47 16.84 8.45
N ARG A 100 -7.89 15.71 9.02
CA ARG A 100 -6.97 14.64 9.41
C ARG A 100 -6.48 13.81 8.21
N LEU A 101 -6.94 14.12 7.00
CA LEU A 101 -6.60 13.45 5.74
C LEU A 101 -5.89 14.40 4.77
N PRO A 102 -4.68 14.90 5.10
CA PRO A 102 -3.93 15.78 4.20
C PRO A 102 -3.52 15.03 2.93
N MET A 103 -3.26 15.73 1.83
CA MET A 103 -2.91 15.11 0.53
C MET A 103 -1.61 14.28 0.57
N SER A 104 -0.73 14.52 1.54
CA SER A 104 0.43 13.69 1.84
C SER A 104 0.31 13.14 3.26
N GLY A 105 0.54 11.84 3.43
CA GLY A 105 0.33 11.15 4.69
C GLY A 105 1.17 11.71 5.84
N MET A 106 0.51 12.06 6.96
CA MET A 106 1.16 12.64 8.15
C MET A 106 0.71 11.95 9.43
N ALA A 107 1.65 11.29 10.11
CA ALA A 107 1.40 10.55 11.35
C ALA A 107 0.86 11.44 12.49
N THR A 108 1.15 12.75 12.47
CA THR A 108 0.67 13.68 13.50
C THR A 108 -0.82 14.00 13.40
N TYR A 109 -1.44 13.76 12.26
CA TYR A 109 -2.86 14.08 12.02
C TYR A 109 -3.74 12.84 11.86
N THR A 110 -3.23 11.81 11.21
CA THR A 110 -4.04 10.66 10.79
C THR A 110 -3.86 9.48 11.73
N PRO A 111 -4.91 9.04 12.45
CA PRO A 111 -4.88 7.81 13.23
C PRO A 111 -4.51 6.59 12.36
N GLY A 112 -3.71 5.68 12.91
CA GLY A 112 -3.26 4.49 12.18
C GLY A 112 -2.13 4.72 11.18
N MET A 113 -1.59 5.93 11.08
CA MET A 113 -0.42 6.25 10.27
C MET A 113 0.85 6.26 11.13
N GLU A 114 1.79 5.36 10.86
CA GLU A 114 2.99 5.16 11.69
C GLU A 114 4.12 6.15 11.39
N MET A 115 4.13 6.78 10.21
CA MET A 115 5.14 7.75 9.80
C MET A 115 4.57 8.81 8.86
N SER A 116 5.17 9.98 8.83
CA SER A 116 4.92 10.97 7.79
C SER A 116 5.78 10.64 6.58
N GLY A 117 5.13 10.23 5.48
CA GLY A 117 5.79 9.91 4.22
C GLY A 117 5.99 11.14 3.33
N GLY A 118 6.67 10.95 2.19
CA GLY A 118 6.88 12.00 1.19
C GLY A 118 8.31 12.07 0.68
N SER A 119 9.30 12.06 1.58
CA SER A 119 10.71 11.86 1.21
C SER A 119 10.92 10.38 0.91
N LEU A 120 11.02 10.03 -0.39
CA LEU A 120 11.21 8.65 -0.82
C LEU A 120 12.51 8.04 -0.24
N GLY A 121 12.54 6.72 -0.09
CA GLY A 121 13.67 5.99 0.46
C GLY A 121 13.82 6.02 1.99
N GLN A 122 12.95 6.73 2.72
CA GLN A 122 13.07 6.85 4.18
C GLN A 122 12.37 5.71 4.93
N GLY A 123 11.23 5.22 4.41
CA GLY A 123 10.35 4.30 5.13
C GLY A 123 11.01 2.99 5.50
N LEU A 124 11.80 2.39 4.60
CA LEU A 124 12.45 1.12 4.89
C LEU A 124 13.47 1.25 6.04
N SER A 125 14.21 2.35 6.12
CA SER A 125 15.14 2.62 7.23
C SER A 125 14.40 2.73 8.57
N ILE A 126 13.26 3.42 8.59
CA ILE A 126 12.40 3.53 9.77
C ILE A 126 11.82 2.16 10.15
N ALA A 127 11.37 1.37 9.16
CA ALA A 127 10.87 0.01 9.36
C ALA A 127 11.92 -0.92 9.97
N VAL A 128 13.17 -0.82 9.54
CA VAL A 128 14.31 -1.55 10.14
C VAL A 128 14.43 -1.21 11.62
N GLY A 129 14.42 0.09 11.97
CA GLY A 129 14.48 0.54 13.36
C GLY A 129 13.30 0.03 14.20
N MET A 130 12.08 0.08 13.64
CA MET A 130 10.87 -0.43 14.29
C MET A 130 10.94 -1.94 14.52
N ALA A 131 11.34 -2.71 13.51
CA ALA A 131 11.46 -4.16 13.60
C ALA A 131 12.50 -4.58 14.65
N LEU A 132 13.62 -3.86 14.75
CA LEU A 132 14.62 -4.04 15.82
C LEU A 132 14.02 -3.74 17.19
N GLY A 133 13.31 -2.62 17.35
CA GLY A 133 12.67 -2.21 18.59
C GLY A 133 11.62 -3.23 19.07
N LEU A 134 10.77 -3.70 18.17
CA LEU A 134 9.77 -4.75 18.48
C LEU A 134 10.45 -6.05 18.91
N ARG A 135 11.52 -6.45 18.25
CA ARG A 135 12.31 -7.63 18.62
C ARG A 135 12.93 -7.47 20.02
N GLN A 136 13.49 -6.30 20.36
CA GLN A 136 14.03 -6.04 21.70
C GLN A 136 12.95 -6.11 22.79
N LYS A 137 11.73 -5.65 22.46
CA LYS A 137 10.55 -5.78 23.34
C LYS A 137 9.98 -7.21 23.39
N GLN A 138 10.56 -8.16 22.66
CA GLN A 138 10.02 -9.53 22.50
C GLN A 138 8.58 -9.55 21.96
N SER A 139 8.18 -8.51 21.22
CA SER A 139 6.88 -8.43 20.56
C SER A 139 6.81 -9.42 19.40
N LYS A 140 5.62 -9.98 19.16
CA LYS A 140 5.33 -10.82 18.00
C LYS A 140 4.73 -10.05 16.84
N ALA A 141 4.60 -8.73 16.98
CA ALA A 141 4.06 -7.87 15.93
C ALA A 141 4.98 -7.82 14.70
N TRP A 142 4.36 -7.73 13.54
CA TRP A 142 5.03 -7.56 12.25
C TRP A 142 5.18 -6.08 11.92
N VAL A 143 6.21 -5.77 11.15
CA VAL A 143 6.37 -4.48 10.49
C VAL A 143 6.19 -4.69 8.99
N TYR A 144 5.22 -4.00 8.41
CA TYR A 144 5.00 -3.90 6.98
C TYR A 144 5.51 -2.54 6.52
N ASN A 145 6.41 -2.51 5.56
CA ASN A 145 6.80 -1.28 4.89
C ASN A 145 6.26 -1.32 3.46
N SER A 146 5.55 -0.30 3.06
CA SER A 146 5.03 -0.16 1.70
C SER A 146 5.80 0.93 0.97
N MET A 147 6.34 0.60 -0.20
CA MET A 147 7.16 1.48 -1.03
C MET A 147 6.85 1.32 -2.51
N SER A 148 7.21 2.31 -3.31
CA SER A 148 7.08 2.27 -4.77
C SER A 148 8.36 1.79 -5.45
N ASP A 149 8.24 1.44 -6.72
CA ASP A 149 9.40 1.13 -7.57
C ASP A 149 10.33 2.35 -7.77
N GLY A 150 9.78 3.57 -7.78
CA GLY A 150 10.57 4.80 -7.81
C GLY A 150 11.45 5.02 -6.58
N GLU A 151 11.10 4.45 -5.42
CA GLU A 151 11.95 4.50 -4.23
C GLU A 151 13.19 3.61 -4.34
N LEU A 152 13.25 2.71 -5.30
CA LEU A 152 14.44 1.89 -5.58
C LEU A 152 15.58 2.70 -6.19
N ASP A 153 15.30 3.92 -6.64
CA ASP A 153 16.31 4.86 -7.13
C ASP A 153 17.06 5.55 -5.97
N GLU A 154 16.52 5.45 -4.74
CA GLU A 154 17.11 6.04 -3.54
C GLU A 154 18.15 5.09 -2.90
N GLY A 155 19.38 5.59 -2.69
CA GLY A 155 20.47 4.82 -2.10
C GLY A 155 20.15 4.30 -0.69
N SER A 156 19.43 5.10 0.12
CA SER A 156 19.00 4.74 1.48
C SER A 156 18.11 3.49 1.54
N THR A 157 17.35 3.19 0.49
CA THR A 157 16.59 1.94 0.36
C THR A 157 17.50 0.72 0.42
N TRP A 158 18.61 0.74 -0.33
CA TRP A 158 19.55 -0.37 -0.40
C TRP A 158 20.42 -0.48 0.84
N GLU A 159 20.78 0.64 1.48
CA GLU A 159 21.44 0.66 2.79
C GLU A 159 20.55 0.02 3.87
N ALA A 160 19.26 0.33 3.87
CA ALA A 160 18.28 -0.28 4.76
C ALA A 160 18.09 -1.77 4.45
N ALA A 161 18.09 -2.16 3.17
CA ALA A 161 18.00 -3.56 2.76
C ALA A 161 19.19 -4.39 3.29
N MET A 162 20.40 -3.89 3.19
CA MET A 162 21.60 -4.53 3.79
C MET A 162 21.47 -4.66 5.31
N SER A 163 21.03 -3.59 5.98
CA SER A 163 20.87 -3.58 7.44
C SER A 163 19.83 -4.59 7.90
N ALA A 164 18.66 -4.65 7.24
CA ALA A 164 17.60 -5.60 7.57
C ALA A 164 18.09 -7.06 7.49
N ALA A 165 18.81 -7.39 6.43
CA ALA A 165 19.36 -8.72 6.22
C ALA A 165 20.46 -9.03 7.26
N HIS A 166 21.38 -8.08 7.52
CA HIS A 166 22.43 -8.25 8.52
C HIS A 166 21.87 -8.58 9.90
N TYR A 167 20.80 -7.87 10.31
CA TYR A 167 20.17 -8.13 11.60
C TYR A 167 19.18 -9.30 11.59
N GLY A 168 18.94 -9.95 10.47
CA GLY A 168 18.00 -11.07 10.35
C GLY A 168 16.59 -10.67 10.82
N LEU A 169 16.03 -9.60 10.25
CA LEU A 169 14.73 -9.04 10.69
C LEU A 169 13.58 -9.86 10.13
N SER A 170 13.38 -11.03 10.70
CA SER A 170 12.32 -11.96 10.28
C SER A 170 10.88 -11.48 10.58
N ASN A 171 10.72 -10.38 11.27
CA ASN A 171 9.45 -9.70 11.54
C ASN A 171 9.21 -8.48 10.62
N LEU A 172 9.98 -8.34 9.54
CA LEU A 172 9.84 -7.27 8.55
C LEU A 172 9.40 -7.83 7.20
N ILE A 173 8.30 -7.30 6.67
CA ILE A 173 7.80 -7.55 5.31
C ILE A 173 7.83 -6.23 4.54
N ASN A 174 8.59 -6.16 3.46
CA ASN A 174 8.62 -5.02 2.55
C ASN A 174 7.73 -5.30 1.34
N LEU A 175 6.79 -4.42 1.05
CA LEU A 175 5.86 -4.49 -0.07
C LEU A 175 6.30 -3.46 -1.10
N VAL A 176 6.65 -3.89 -2.30
CA VAL A 176 7.06 -3.00 -3.38
C VAL A 176 5.97 -2.95 -4.44
N ASP A 177 5.38 -1.79 -4.66
CA ASP A 177 4.47 -1.56 -5.79
C ASP A 177 5.26 -1.35 -7.07
N VAL A 178 5.30 -2.38 -7.93
CA VAL A 178 6.02 -2.38 -9.21
C VAL A 178 5.03 -2.01 -10.32
N ASN A 179 4.65 -0.73 -10.39
CA ASN A 179 3.71 -0.21 -11.37
C ASN A 179 4.37 0.34 -12.64
N LYS A 180 5.70 0.42 -12.68
CA LYS A 180 6.53 0.82 -13.83
C LYS A 180 6.34 2.28 -14.26
N GLN A 181 5.77 3.13 -13.41
CA GLN A 181 5.61 4.57 -13.69
C GLN A 181 6.09 5.43 -12.53
N GLN A 182 6.82 6.46 -12.87
CA GLN A 182 7.25 7.53 -11.98
C GLN A 182 6.67 8.87 -12.46
N ALA A 183 6.88 9.94 -11.69
CA ALA A 183 6.45 11.29 -12.06
C ALA A 183 6.97 11.71 -13.45
N ASP A 184 8.20 11.32 -13.79
CA ASP A 184 8.89 11.68 -15.03
C ASP A 184 8.65 10.69 -16.18
N GLY A 185 7.93 9.58 -15.94
CA GLY A 185 7.55 8.61 -16.95
C GLY A 185 7.79 7.14 -16.60
N ASP A 186 8.04 6.32 -17.62
CA ASP A 186 8.30 4.88 -17.45
C ASP A 186 9.59 4.65 -16.64
N SER A 187 9.47 3.99 -15.49
CA SER A 187 10.58 3.73 -14.56
C SER A 187 11.78 3.05 -15.24
N ARG A 188 11.54 2.21 -16.26
CA ARG A 188 12.60 1.53 -17.01
C ARG A 188 13.44 2.49 -17.87
N LYS A 189 12.89 3.67 -18.18
CA LYS A 189 13.57 4.71 -18.98
C LYS A 189 14.24 5.75 -18.09
N ILE A 190 13.75 5.93 -16.88
CA ILE A 190 14.29 6.90 -15.91
C ILE A 190 15.54 6.29 -15.26
N LEU A 191 15.38 5.22 -14.50
CA LEU A 191 16.46 4.43 -13.93
C LEU A 191 16.02 2.97 -13.81
N GLY A 192 16.54 2.09 -14.67
CA GLY A 192 16.12 0.69 -14.74
C GLY A 192 16.44 -0.11 -13.48
N PHE A 193 15.45 -0.63 -12.82
CA PHE A 193 15.59 -1.38 -11.57
C PHE A 193 15.75 -2.91 -11.74
N GLU A 194 15.46 -3.46 -12.90
CA GLU A 194 15.61 -4.90 -13.14
C GLU A 194 17.08 -5.36 -13.23
N PRO A 195 17.44 -6.59 -12.89
CA PRO A 195 16.56 -7.67 -12.39
C PRO A 195 16.28 -7.51 -10.89
N LEU A 196 15.05 -7.14 -10.54
CA LEU A 196 14.70 -6.72 -9.18
C LEU A 196 14.72 -7.87 -8.17
N GLN A 197 14.20 -9.04 -8.54
CA GLN A 197 14.21 -10.23 -7.68
C GLN A 197 15.64 -10.63 -7.29
N ASP A 198 16.56 -10.64 -8.25
CA ASP A 198 17.96 -11.03 -8.02
C ASP A 198 18.68 -10.02 -7.11
N LYS A 199 18.37 -8.72 -7.27
CA LYS A 199 18.93 -7.67 -6.39
C LYS A 199 18.53 -7.90 -4.94
N TRP A 200 17.22 -8.05 -4.65
CA TRP A 200 16.76 -8.32 -3.29
C TRP A 200 17.29 -9.65 -2.73
N ALA A 201 17.35 -10.70 -3.55
CA ALA A 201 17.91 -11.98 -3.14
C ALA A 201 19.41 -11.86 -2.81
N ALA A 202 20.18 -11.10 -3.61
CA ALA A 202 21.60 -10.85 -3.36
C ALA A 202 21.85 -10.06 -2.06
N PHE A 203 20.89 -9.21 -1.63
CA PHE A 203 20.92 -8.56 -0.32
C PHE A 203 20.51 -9.50 0.83
N GLY A 204 20.15 -10.76 0.56
CA GLY A 204 19.84 -11.75 1.59
C GLY A 204 18.37 -11.75 2.04
N TRP A 205 17.45 -11.27 1.23
CA TRP A 205 16.02 -11.27 1.49
C TRP A 205 15.34 -12.54 0.98
N TYR A 206 14.28 -12.97 1.67
CA TYR A 206 13.30 -13.92 1.10
C TYR A 206 12.39 -13.16 0.14
N VAL A 207 12.44 -13.50 -1.14
CA VAL A 207 11.82 -12.73 -2.23
C VAL A 207 10.66 -13.50 -2.83
N GLN A 208 9.53 -12.82 -2.99
CA GLN A 208 8.39 -13.27 -3.78
C GLN A 208 8.03 -12.18 -4.79
N ARG A 209 7.60 -12.57 -6.00
CA ARG A 209 7.06 -11.66 -7.00
C ARG A 209 5.74 -12.21 -7.50
N VAL A 210 4.71 -11.37 -7.51
CA VAL A 210 3.35 -11.75 -7.86
C VAL A 210 2.69 -10.69 -8.73
N ASP A 211 1.69 -11.10 -9.50
CA ASP A 211 0.72 -10.15 -10.04
C ASP A 211 -0.03 -9.51 -8.86
N GLY A 212 0.22 -8.23 -8.61
CA GLY A 212 -0.36 -7.47 -7.51
C GLY A 212 -1.87 -7.23 -7.65
N ASN A 213 -2.46 -7.60 -8.79
CA ASN A 213 -3.89 -7.55 -9.06
C ASN A 213 -4.54 -8.94 -9.18
N ASP A 214 -3.79 -10.02 -8.96
CA ASP A 214 -4.31 -11.36 -8.70
C ASP A 214 -4.46 -11.55 -7.18
N LEU A 215 -5.64 -11.26 -6.66
CA LEU A 215 -5.90 -11.28 -5.22
C LEU A 215 -5.54 -12.60 -4.54
N PRO A 216 -5.89 -13.79 -5.06
CA PRO A 216 -5.41 -15.07 -4.53
C PRO A 216 -3.90 -15.18 -4.44
N ALA A 217 -3.17 -14.72 -5.46
CA ALA A 217 -1.71 -14.73 -5.46
C ALA A 217 -1.12 -13.78 -4.41
N VAL A 218 -1.71 -12.60 -4.25
CA VAL A 218 -1.31 -11.63 -3.20
C VAL A 218 -1.55 -12.22 -1.81
N MET A 219 -2.73 -12.78 -1.53
CA MET A 219 -3.03 -13.43 -0.25
C MET A 219 -2.03 -14.54 0.05
N ALA A 220 -1.77 -15.43 -0.90
CA ALA A 220 -0.80 -16.52 -0.75
C ALA A 220 0.62 -15.98 -0.48
N ALA A 221 1.02 -14.87 -1.09
CA ALA A 221 2.33 -14.27 -0.86
C ALA A 221 2.48 -13.74 0.58
N PHE A 222 1.44 -13.13 1.14
CA PHE A 222 1.44 -12.72 2.56
C PHE A 222 1.51 -13.92 3.49
N ASP A 223 0.74 -14.98 3.24
CA ASP A 223 0.77 -16.20 4.04
C ASP A 223 2.14 -16.90 3.98
N ASN A 224 2.72 -17.01 2.79
CA ASN A 224 4.07 -17.55 2.61
C ASN A 224 5.12 -16.70 3.34
N ALA A 225 5.03 -15.37 3.27
CA ALA A 225 5.95 -14.48 3.96
C ALA A 225 5.88 -14.67 5.49
N LYS A 226 4.68 -14.83 6.06
CA LYS A 226 4.48 -15.02 7.50
C LYS A 226 4.85 -16.44 7.97
N SER A 227 4.63 -17.45 7.15
CA SER A 227 4.93 -18.86 7.49
C SER A 227 6.38 -19.25 7.20
N TYR A 228 7.13 -18.46 6.45
CA TYR A 228 8.52 -18.74 6.14
C TYR A 228 9.38 -18.81 7.41
N SER A 229 10.04 -19.94 7.63
CA SER A 229 10.79 -20.24 8.86
C SER A 229 12.23 -19.69 8.90
N GLY A 230 12.72 -19.10 7.78
CA GLY A 230 14.04 -18.47 7.74
C GLY A 230 14.10 -17.17 8.54
N ASN A 231 15.30 -16.73 8.91
CA ASN A 231 15.53 -15.49 9.64
C ASN A 231 15.69 -14.25 8.75
N GLN A 232 15.59 -14.41 7.43
CA GLN A 232 15.70 -13.29 6.49
C GLN A 232 14.52 -12.35 6.59
N PRO A 233 14.68 -11.05 6.34
CA PRO A 233 13.54 -10.17 6.03
C PRO A 233 12.85 -10.60 4.75
N ARG A 234 11.58 -10.24 4.57
CA ARG A 234 10.75 -10.64 3.44
C ARG A 234 10.47 -9.46 2.54
N VAL A 235 10.47 -9.70 1.23
CA VAL A 235 9.98 -8.73 0.26
C VAL A 235 8.98 -9.39 -0.68
N ILE A 236 7.86 -8.70 -0.91
CA ILE A 236 6.84 -9.06 -1.89
C ILE A 236 6.85 -7.97 -2.96
N LEU A 237 7.26 -8.34 -4.17
CA LEU A 237 7.23 -7.49 -5.34
C LEU A 237 5.87 -7.66 -6.01
N CYS A 238 5.05 -6.63 -6.00
CA CYS A 238 3.69 -6.65 -6.51
C CYS A 238 3.65 -5.93 -7.86
N ASP A 239 3.63 -6.67 -8.98
CA ASP A 239 3.41 -6.07 -10.29
C ASP A 239 1.96 -5.60 -10.39
N THR A 240 1.72 -4.28 -10.42
CA THR A 240 0.38 -3.70 -10.44
C THR A 240 0.09 -2.94 -11.73
N LEU A 241 -1.20 -2.77 -12.01
CA LEU A 241 -1.69 -1.97 -13.12
C LEU A 241 -2.34 -0.70 -12.56
N MET A 242 -1.76 0.46 -12.87
CA MET A 242 -2.36 1.75 -12.52
C MET A 242 -3.77 1.89 -13.10
N GLY A 243 -4.70 2.42 -12.30
CA GLY A 243 -6.08 2.61 -12.76
C GLY A 243 -6.95 1.35 -12.73
N LYS A 244 -6.47 0.26 -12.14
CA LYS A 244 -7.14 -1.06 -12.08
C LYS A 244 -8.62 -0.97 -11.71
N GLY A 245 -9.46 -1.60 -12.52
CA GLY A 245 -10.92 -1.63 -12.37
C GLY A 245 -11.65 -0.49 -13.09
N VAL A 246 -10.91 0.46 -13.71
CA VAL A 246 -11.46 1.55 -14.51
C VAL A 246 -10.74 1.56 -15.87
N PRO A 247 -11.23 0.87 -16.92
CA PRO A 247 -10.49 0.61 -18.15
C PRO A 247 -9.93 1.83 -18.85
N PHE A 248 -10.62 2.97 -18.84
CA PHE A 248 -10.09 4.19 -19.46
C PHE A 248 -8.98 4.86 -18.65
N LEU A 249 -8.85 4.55 -17.34
CA LEU A 249 -7.71 4.93 -16.52
C LEU A 249 -6.56 3.94 -16.68
N GLU A 250 -6.83 2.63 -16.83
CA GLU A 250 -5.78 1.62 -17.05
C GLU A 250 -4.96 1.90 -18.32
N THR A 251 -5.57 2.53 -19.34
CA THR A 251 -4.93 2.85 -20.63
C THR A 251 -4.42 4.28 -20.75
N ARG A 252 -4.50 5.06 -19.70
CA ARG A 252 -4.06 6.48 -19.71
C ARG A 252 -2.54 6.58 -19.63
N ASP A 253 -1.92 7.27 -20.58
CA ASP A 253 -0.45 7.41 -20.66
C ASP A 253 0.17 8.11 -19.45
N LYS A 254 -0.47 9.17 -18.95
CA LYS A 254 -0.01 9.93 -17.77
C LYS A 254 -0.97 9.71 -16.61
N ASN A 255 -0.76 8.63 -15.89
CA ASN A 255 -1.64 8.16 -14.82
C ASN A 255 -1.07 8.31 -13.40
N HIS A 256 0.14 8.88 -13.29
CA HIS A 256 0.81 9.04 -11.99
C HIS A 256 0.07 10.06 -11.10
N PHE A 257 -0.32 11.21 -11.64
CA PHE A 257 -1.15 12.20 -10.96
C PHE A 257 -2.27 12.64 -11.90
N ILE A 258 -3.52 12.50 -11.46
CA ILE A 258 -4.71 12.81 -12.27
C ILE A 258 -5.36 14.09 -11.75
N ARG A 259 -5.66 15.00 -12.65
CA ARG A 259 -6.51 16.17 -12.43
C ARG A 259 -7.52 16.22 -13.56
N VAL A 260 -8.79 16.02 -13.25
CA VAL A 260 -9.88 15.90 -14.20
C VAL A 260 -11.13 16.60 -13.68
N ASP A 261 -12.12 16.79 -14.56
CA ASP A 261 -13.40 17.40 -14.20
C ASP A 261 -14.33 16.44 -13.42
N ALA A 262 -15.42 16.99 -12.92
CA ALA A 262 -16.38 16.24 -12.11
C ALA A 262 -17.04 15.08 -12.89
N ASP A 263 -17.26 15.25 -14.18
CA ASP A 263 -17.93 14.23 -15.02
C ASP A 263 -17.05 13.00 -15.17
N GLU A 264 -15.75 13.17 -15.28
CA GLU A 264 -14.81 12.05 -15.38
C GLU A 264 -14.74 11.26 -14.07
N TRP A 265 -14.75 11.94 -12.89
CA TRP A 265 -14.84 11.27 -11.59
C TRP A 265 -16.10 10.44 -11.45
N GLN A 266 -17.25 11.02 -11.80
CA GLN A 266 -18.54 10.31 -11.77
C GLN A 266 -18.55 9.11 -12.70
N LYS A 267 -17.97 9.24 -13.90
CA LYS A 267 -17.83 8.13 -14.84
C LYS A 267 -16.93 7.02 -14.27
N ALA A 268 -15.84 7.35 -13.61
CA ALA A 268 -14.94 6.36 -13.01
C ALA A 268 -15.65 5.57 -11.89
N ILE A 269 -16.38 6.28 -11.01
CA ILE A 269 -17.18 5.66 -9.96
C ILE A 269 -18.26 4.75 -10.55
N ALA A 270 -19.00 5.21 -11.56
CA ALA A 270 -20.05 4.42 -12.20
C ALA A 270 -19.51 3.13 -12.85
N VAL A 271 -18.34 3.19 -13.49
CA VAL A 271 -17.67 2.03 -14.08
C VAL A 271 -17.26 1.02 -12.99
N LEU A 272 -16.71 1.51 -11.88
CA LEU A 272 -16.34 0.66 -10.76
C LEU A 272 -17.56 0.02 -10.10
N ASP A 273 -18.64 0.77 -9.90
CA ASP A 273 -19.89 0.30 -9.29
C ASP A 273 -20.59 -0.74 -10.18
N ALA A 274 -20.51 -0.62 -11.51
CA ALA A 274 -21.03 -1.61 -12.44
C ALA A 274 -20.29 -2.98 -12.34
N ASN A 275 -19.07 -3.00 -11.84
CA ASN A 275 -18.24 -4.20 -11.65
C ASN A 275 -18.11 -4.58 -10.16
N LYS A 276 -19.07 -4.16 -9.33
CA LYS A 276 -19.12 -4.49 -7.90
C LYS A 276 -19.11 -6.01 -7.68
N PRO A 277 -18.24 -6.54 -6.80
CA PRO A 277 -18.23 -7.98 -6.50
C PRO A 277 -19.57 -8.45 -5.92
N GLU A 278 -19.95 -9.69 -6.21
CA GLU A 278 -21.16 -10.30 -5.65
C GLU A 278 -21.13 -10.33 -4.11
N GLY A 279 -22.26 -9.98 -3.48
CA GLY A 279 -22.42 -10.01 -2.03
C GLY A 279 -21.88 -8.78 -1.29
N VAL A 280 -21.37 -7.78 -1.98
CA VAL A 280 -21.04 -6.48 -1.39
C VAL A 280 -22.32 -5.63 -1.30
N LEU A 281 -22.67 -5.19 -0.10
CA LEU A 281 -23.79 -4.28 0.15
C LEU A 281 -23.46 -2.84 -0.20
#